data_89f35be20e3cf0e59fe54ae487d2b4a9
#
_entry.id   89f35be20e3cf0e59fe54ae487d2b4a9
#
_cell.length_a   1.000
_cell.length_b   1.000
_cell.length_c   1.000
_cell.angle_alpha   90.00
_cell.angle_beta   90.00
_cell.angle_gamma   90.00
#
_symmetry.space_group_name_H-M   'P 1'
#
loop_
_entity.id
_entity.type
_entity.pdbx_description
1 polymer ?
#
loop_
_entity_poly.entity_id
_entity_poly.type
_entity_poly.pdbx_seq_one_letter_code
_entity_poly.pdbx_strand_id
1 'polypeptide(L)'
;MKRLLITLVLAGALGTTAAALAAGHESISEKVLGAASIGQPYTFEVQQPADVVVAKAAVPPGASFGWHSHRAAVVAIVKSGTLSLYDSADPTCTAHRYSAGEGFTEQPGHVHLARNEGRKPVVVLVTYLGLKHGVNPDVPAAKPGNCPF
;
A
#
# COMPACT_ATOMS: atom_id res chain seq x y z
N MET A 1 -10.97 62.71 57.42
CA MET A 1 -10.09 61.58 57.13
C MET A 1 -10.92 60.33 57.33
N LYS A 2 -11.41 59.74 56.18
CA LYS A 2 -12.23 58.51 56.19
C LYS A 2 -11.31 57.31 55.87
N ARG A 3 -11.19 56.41 56.82
CA ARG A 3 -10.43 55.16 56.67
C ARG A 3 -11.34 54.16 55.97
N LEU A 4 -10.93 53.71 54.80
CA LEU A 4 -11.60 52.67 54.00
C LEU A 4 -11.08 51.29 54.49
N LEU A 5 -11.96 50.50 55.10
CA LEU A 5 -11.66 49.10 55.45
C LEU A 5 -11.96 48.24 54.23
N ILE A 6 -10.93 47.61 53.68
CA ILE A 6 -11.06 46.63 52.59
C ILE A 6 -11.15 45.26 53.30
N THR A 7 -12.32 44.66 53.20
CA THR A 7 -12.54 43.27 53.66
C THR A 7 -12.17 42.32 52.52
N LEU A 8 -11.09 41.57 52.74
CA LEU A 8 -10.64 40.54 51.82
C LEU A 8 -11.46 39.26 52.06
N VAL A 9 -12.34 38.91 51.13
CA VAL A 9 -13.07 37.64 51.16
C VAL A 9 -12.20 36.59 50.45
N LEU A 10 -11.62 35.67 51.23
CA LEU A 10 -10.98 34.47 50.68
C LEU A 10 -12.09 33.49 50.27
N ALA A 11 -12.34 33.39 48.96
CA ALA A 11 -13.12 32.30 48.38
C ALA A 11 -12.25 31.04 48.31
N GLY A 12 -12.44 30.13 49.23
CA GLY A 12 -11.82 28.81 49.16
C GLY A 12 -12.44 27.98 48.04
N ALA A 13 -11.69 27.80 46.95
CA ALA A 13 -12.04 26.85 45.92
C ALA A 13 -11.72 25.44 46.42
N LEU A 14 -12.76 24.66 46.78
CA LEU A 14 -12.64 23.22 46.93
C LEU A 14 -12.39 22.62 45.54
N GLY A 15 -11.15 22.43 45.24
CA GLY A 15 -10.74 21.66 44.07
C GLY A 15 -11.05 20.20 44.32
N THR A 16 -12.14 19.68 43.74
CA THR A 16 -12.34 18.25 43.57
C THR A 16 -11.36 17.77 42.51
N THR A 17 -10.24 17.21 42.95
CA THR A 17 -9.37 16.44 42.06
C THR A 17 -10.12 15.19 41.65
N ALA A 18 -10.78 15.25 40.48
CA ALA A 18 -11.21 14.05 39.80
C ALA A 18 -9.93 13.29 39.45
N ALA A 19 -9.62 12.24 40.21
CA ALA A 19 -8.64 11.24 39.81
C ALA A 19 -9.19 10.59 38.54
N ALA A 20 -8.77 11.03 37.38
CA ALA A 20 -8.96 10.30 36.16
C ALA A 20 -8.19 8.98 36.31
N LEU A 21 -8.92 7.89 36.51
CA LEU A 21 -8.41 6.53 36.32
C LEU A 21 -7.95 6.49 34.85
N ALA A 22 -6.67 6.78 34.62
CA ALA A 22 -6.02 6.46 33.37
C ALA A 22 -6.02 4.92 33.29
N ALA A 23 -7.06 4.37 32.67
CA ALA A 23 -7.00 3.02 32.15
C ALA A 23 -5.75 2.98 31.29
N GLY A 24 -4.77 2.19 31.69
CA GLY A 24 -3.50 2.05 30.95
C GLY A 24 -3.78 1.43 29.60
N HIS A 25 -4.09 2.29 28.62
CA HIS A 25 -4.02 1.91 27.22
C HIS A 25 -2.53 1.91 26.88
N GLU A 26 -1.98 0.72 26.70
CA GLU A 26 -0.67 0.59 26.08
C GLU A 26 -0.72 1.39 24.77
N SER A 27 0.24 2.28 24.55
CA SER A 27 0.29 3.10 23.34
C SER A 27 0.58 2.19 22.14
N ILE A 28 -0.39 2.04 21.24
CA ILE A 28 -0.19 1.34 19.97
C ILE A 28 0.71 2.22 19.11
N SER A 29 1.82 1.66 18.65
CA SER A 29 2.70 2.30 17.67
C SER A 29 2.38 1.74 16.28
N GLU A 30 2.04 2.61 15.35
CA GLU A 30 1.77 2.28 13.95
C GLU A 30 2.83 2.90 13.05
N LYS A 31 3.31 2.13 12.07
CA LYS A 31 4.22 2.59 11.02
C LYS A 31 3.64 2.28 9.65
N VAL A 32 3.32 3.32 8.87
CA VAL A 32 2.93 3.15 7.47
C VAL A 32 4.13 2.64 6.67
N LEU A 33 4.01 1.46 6.07
CA LEU A 33 5.06 0.85 5.25
C LEU A 33 5.09 1.38 3.83
N GLY A 34 3.95 1.83 3.32
CA GLY A 34 3.79 2.45 2.02
C GLY A 34 2.36 2.98 1.87
N ALA A 35 2.22 4.03 1.07
CA ALA A 35 0.93 4.57 0.64
C ALA A 35 1.02 4.92 -0.83
N ALA A 36 -0.09 4.81 -1.55
CA ALA A 36 -0.16 5.15 -2.97
C ALA A 36 -1.57 5.59 -3.35
N SER A 37 -1.65 6.39 -4.42
CA SER A 37 -2.91 6.69 -5.09
C SER A 37 -3.12 5.69 -6.23
N ILE A 38 -4.34 5.13 -6.32
CA ILE A 38 -4.77 4.27 -7.42
C ILE A 38 -5.78 5.06 -8.23
N GLY A 39 -5.47 5.36 -9.49
CA GLY A 39 -6.24 6.25 -10.35
C GLY A 39 -7.51 5.63 -10.95
N GLN A 40 -7.77 4.34 -10.73
CA GLN A 40 -8.91 3.62 -11.31
C GLN A 40 -9.81 3.05 -10.22
N PRO A 41 -11.14 3.01 -10.43
CA PRO A 41 -12.05 2.26 -9.59
C PRO A 41 -11.63 0.79 -9.53
N TYR A 42 -11.70 0.21 -8.34
CA TYR A 42 -11.26 -1.14 -8.13
C TYR A 42 -12.20 -1.90 -7.21
N THR A 43 -12.58 -3.12 -7.62
CA THR A 43 -13.36 -4.04 -6.81
C THR A 43 -12.75 -5.42 -6.92
N PHE A 44 -12.60 -6.09 -5.80
CA PHE A 44 -12.24 -7.51 -5.76
C PHE A 44 -13.19 -8.24 -4.82
N GLU A 45 -13.39 -9.51 -5.08
CA GLU A 45 -14.23 -10.39 -4.28
C GLU A 45 -13.45 -11.63 -3.89
N VAL A 46 -13.48 -11.98 -2.60
CA VAL A 46 -12.91 -13.21 -2.07
C VAL A 46 -14.04 -14.12 -1.65
N GLN A 47 -14.30 -15.18 -2.41
CA GLN A 47 -15.47 -16.03 -2.23
C GLN A 47 -15.27 -17.18 -1.23
N GLN A 48 -14.06 -17.43 -0.74
CA GLN A 48 -13.71 -18.54 0.13
C GLN A 48 -12.71 -18.11 1.18
N PRO A 49 -12.53 -18.88 2.27
CA PRO A 49 -11.35 -18.71 3.11
C PRO A 49 -10.09 -18.75 2.26
N ALA A 50 -9.28 -17.71 2.29
CA ALA A 50 -8.16 -17.54 1.41
C ALA A 50 -7.03 -16.76 2.11
N ASP A 51 -5.81 -16.93 1.60
CA ASP A 51 -4.65 -16.22 2.11
C ASP A 51 -4.59 -14.79 1.56
N VAL A 52 -4.10 -13.88 2.38
CA VAL A 52 -3.59 -12.58 1.98
C VAL A 52 -2.08 -12.60 2.14
N VAL A 53 -1.36 -12.33 1.06
CA VAL A 53 0.10 -12.30 1.07
C VAL A 53 0.58 -10.89 0.79
N VAL A 54 1.45 -10.37 1.66
CA VAL A 54 2.11 -9.08 1.47
C VAL A 54 3.59 -9.32 1.23
N ALA A 55 4.07 -8.89 0.07
CA ALA A 55 5.46 -9.04 -0.34
C ALA A 55 6.12 -7.68 -0.60
N LYS A 56 7.43 -7.64 -0.42
CA LYS A 56 8.27 -6.53 -0.85
C LYS A 56 9.23 -7.03 -1.91
N ALA A 57 9.13 -6.46 -3.11
CA ALA A 57 10.05 -6.73 -4.21
C ALA A 57 11.04 -5.57 -4.36
N ALA A 58 12.31 -5.91 -4.60
CA ALA A 58 13.33 -4.98 -5.04
C ALA A 58 13.73 -5.37 -6.48
N VAL A 59 13.48 -4.46 -7.43
CA VAL A 59 13.71 -4.70 -8.85
C VAL A 59 14.95 -3.92 -9.28
N PRO A 60 16.09 -4.58 -9.50
CA PRO A 60 17.31 -3.92 -9.96
C PRO A 60 17.13 -3.21 -11.31
N PRO A 61 18.00 -2.26 -11.69
CA PRO A 61 18.02 -1.68 -13.01
C PRO A 61 18.06 -2.75 -14.11
N GLY A 62 17.19 -2.63 -15.12
CA GLY A 62 17.06 -3.56 -16.23
C GLY A 62 16.35 -4.88 -15.92
N ALA A 63 16.08 -5.19 -14.64
CA ALA A 63 15.40 -6.42 -14.25
C ALA A 63 13.90 -6.39 -14.58
N SER A 64 13.34 -7.57 -14.79
CA SER A 64 11.93 -7.81 -15.11
C SER A 64 11.43 -9.04 -14.37
N PHE A 65 10.13 -9.05 -14.04
CA PHE A 65 9.44 -10.24 -13.55
C PHE A 65 9.13 -11.26 -14.66
N GLY A 66 9.36 -10.88 -15.95
CA GLY A 66 8.90 -11.65 -17.09
C GLY A 66 7.39 -11.50 -17.32
N TRP A 67 6.90 -12.08 -18.41
CA TRP A 67 5.47 -12.17 -18.68
C TRP A 67 4.84 -13.18 -17.74
N HIS A 68 3.84 -12.74 -17.00
CA HIS A 68 3.14 -13.56 -16.01
C HIS A 68 1.73 -13.04 -15.76
N SER A 69 0.95 -13.79 -15.03
CA SER A 69 -0.32 -13.40 -14.44
C SER A 69 -0.36 -13.81 -12.98
N HIS A 70 -1.37 -13.39 -12.25
CA HIS A 70 -1.57 -13.77 -10.86
C HIS A 70 -2.79 -14.65 -10.68
N ARG A 71 -2.75 -15.56 -9.69
CA ARG A 71 -3.88 -16.41 -9.30
C ARG A 71 -4.90 -15.68 -8.44
N ALA A 72 -4.54 -14.53 -7.91
CA ALA A 72 -5.33 -13.69 -7.03
C ALA A 72 -5.32 -12.24 -7.52
N ALA A 73 -6.24 -11.44 -7.03
CA ALA A 73 -6.20 -10.00 -7.26
C ALA A 73 -4.98 -9.37 -6.58
N VAL A 74 -4.38 -8.37 -7.22
CA VAL A 74 -3.19 -7.70 -6.73
C VAL A 74 -3.47 -6.21 -6.51
N VAL A 75 -2.93 -5.71 -5.40
CA VAL A 75 -2.71 -4.28 -5.16
C VAL A 75 -1.21 -4.06 -5.02
N ALA A 76 -0.64 -3.24 -5.89
CA ALA A 76 0.77 -2.89 -5.87
C ALA A 76 0.98 -1.41 -5.54
N ILE A 77 1.99 -1.12 -4.73
CA ILE A 77 2.39 0.23 -4.31
C ILE A 77 3.86 0.42 -4.67
N VAL A 78 4.17 1.39 -5.53
CA VAL A 78 5.55 1.77 -5.80
C VAL A 78 6.05 2.64 -4.66
N LYS A 79 6.97 2.09 -3.86
CA LYS A 79 7.56 2.78 -2.71
C LYS A 79 8.72 3.67 -3.09
N SER A 80 9.50 3.28 -4.11
CA SER A 80 10.62 4.07 -4.62
C SER A 80 10.94 3.70 -6.08
N GLY A 81 11.45 4.66 -6.85
CA GLY A 81 11.76 4.51 -8.26
C GLY A 81 10.54 4.63 -9.16
N THR A 82 10.64 4.11 -10.37
CA THR A 82 9.55 4.06 -11.36
C THR A 82 9.52 2.68 -11.99
N LEU A 83 8.37 2.00 -11.90
CA LEU A 83 8.11 0.69 -12.51
C LEU A 83 7.35 0.89 -13.82
N SER A 84 7.76 0.19 -14.88
CA SER A 84 7.03 0.10 -16.14
C SER A 84 6.23 -1.19 -16.16
N LEU A 85 4.92 -1.07 -16.40
CA LEU A 85 3.99 -2.17 -16.55
C LEU A 85 3.52 -2.24 -18.00
N TYR A 86 3.55 -3.42 -18.59
CA TYR A 86 3.10 -3.71 -19.96
C TYR A 86 1.96 -4.71 -19.91
N ASP A 87 0.90 -4.40 -20.62
CA ASP A 87 -0.29 -5.23 -20.72
C ASP A 87 -0.25 -6.08 -21.99
N SER A 88 -0.49 -7.39 -21.88
CA SER A 88 -0.54 -8.27 -23.03
C SER A 88 -1.71 -7.98 -23.99
N ALA A 89 -2.77 -7.35 -23.49
CA ALA A 89 -3.93 -6.95 -24.27
C ALA A 89 -3.75 -5.62 -25.01
N ASP A 90 -2.72 -4.83 -24.66
CA ASP A 90 -2.43 -3.58 -25.35
C ASP A 90 -1.74 -3.88 -26.69
N PRO A 91 -2.39 -3.63 -27.85
CA PRO A 91 -1.83 -3.94 -29.16
C PRO A 91 -0.57 -3.14 -29.48
N THR A 92 -0.33 -2.02 -28.80
CA THR A 92 0.84 -1.15 -29.01
C THR A 92 1.99 -1.48 -28.06
N CYS A 93 1.77 -2.36 -27.08
CA CYS A 93 2.74 -2.69 -26.04
C CYS A 93 3.32 -1.45 -25.36
N THR A 94 2.47 -0.52 -25.00
CA THR A 94 2.87 0.76 -24.39
C THR A 94 3.09 0.61 -22.90
N ALA A 95 4.18 1.20 -22.39
CA ALA A 95 4.48 1.19 -20.97
C ALA A 95 3.55 2.10 -20.17
N HIS A 96 2.85 1.55 -19.19
CA HIS A 96 2.24 2.32 -18.11
C HIS A 96 3.27 2.47 -16.99
N ARG A 97 3.64 3.70 -16.65
CA ARG A 97 4.69 3.99 -15.66
C ARG A 97 4.09 4.42 -14.35
N TYR A 98 4.55 3.80 -13.27
CA TYR A 98 4.14 4.08 -11.91
C TYR A 98 5.36 4.50 -11.10
N SER A 99 5.35 5.73 -10.60
CA SER A 99 6.41 6.31 -9.78
C SER A 99 6.13 6.14 -8.28
N ALA A 100 7.09 6.46 -7.45
CA ALA A 100 6.92 6.41 -5.99
C ALA A 100 5.69 7.22 -5.54
N GLY A 101 4.82 6.60 -4.73
CA GLY A 101 3.53 7.15 -4.30
C GLY A 101 2.36 6.82 -5.22
N GLU A 102 2.60 6.15 -6.35
CA GLU A 102 1.56 5.62 -7.21
C GLU A 102 1.39 4.13 -7.00
N GLY A 103 0.19 3.63 -7.29
CA GLY A 103 -0.16 2.23 -7.20
C GLY A 103 -1.05 1.80 -8.34
N PHE A 104 -1.16 0.49 -8.51
CA PHE A 104 -2.00 -0.13 -9.52
C PHE A 104 -2.62 -1.43 -8.98
N THR A 105 -3.58 -1.93 -9.71
CA THR A 105 -4.24 -3.19 -9.41
C THR A 105 -4.17 -4.10 -10.61
N GLU A 106 -4.15 -5.41 -10.36
CA GLU A 106 -4.14 -6.44 -11.39
C GLU A 106 -5.20 -7.48 -11.08
N GLN A 107 -5.96 -7.83 -12.10
CA GLN A 107 -6.99 -8.85 -11.98
C GLN A 107 -6.39 -10.25 -12.12
N PRO A 108 -6.97 -11.26 -11.46
CA PRO A 108 -6.54 -12.65 -11.63
C PRO A 108 -6.53 -13.06 -13.10
N GLY A 109 -5.47 -13.75 -13.52
CA GLY A 109 -5.32 -14.27 -14.89
C GLY A 109 -4.92 -13.26 -15.95
N HIS A 110 -4.88 -11.96 -15.64
CA HIS A 110 -4.46 -10.94 -16.60
C HIS A 110 -2.95 -11.00 -16.81
N VAL A 111 -2.53 -11.23 -18.05
CA VAL A 111 -1.10 -11.38 -18.40
C VAL A 111 -0.46 -10.01 -18.60
N HIS A 112 0.63 -9.78 -17.91
CA HIS A 112 1.38 -8.53 -17.94
C HIS A 112 2.88 -8.77 -17.70
N LEU A 113 3.68 -7.71 -17.85
CA LEU A 113 5.09 -7.70 -17.55
C LEU A 113 5.44 -6.42 -16.79
N ALA A 114 6.04 -6.57 -15.62
CA ALA A 114 6.58 -5.46 -14.85
C ALA A 114 8.11 -5.45 -14.91
N ARG A 115 8.71 -4.28 -15.21
CA ARG A 115 10.17 -4.14 -15.30
C ARG A 115 10.67 -2.78 -14.84
N ASN A 116 11.93 -2.74 -14.45
CA ASN A 116 12.64 -1.52 -14.14
C ASN A 116 13.49 -1.07 -15.34
N GLU A 117 13.05 -0.04 -16.04
CA GLU A 117 13.76 0.55 -17.18
C GLU A 117 14.68 1.72 -16.75
N GLY A 118 14.68 2.03 -15.46
CA GLY A 118 15.51 3.09 -14.89
C GLY A 118 16.93 2.64 -14.56
N ARG A 119 17.67 3.54 -13.93
CA ARG A 119 19.06 3.31 -13.50
C ARG A 119 19.22 3.09 -12.00
N LYS A 120 18.13 3.18 -11.23
CA LYS A 120 18.10 2.95 -9.78
C LYS A 120 17.14 1.80 -9.46
N PRO A 121 17.35 1.07 -8.37
CA PRO A 121 16.42 0.03 -7.95
C PRO A 121 15.01 0.60 -7.71
N VAL A 122 14.00 -0.17 -8.08
CA VAL A 122 12.59 0.08 -7.75
C VAL A 122 12.19 -0.81 -6.59
N VAL A 123 11.46 -0.27 -5.62
CA VAL A 123 10.88 -1.03 -4.53
C VAL A 123 9.36 -0.98 -4.66
N VAL A 124 8.75 -2.17 -4.69
CA VAL A 124 7.30 -2.35 -4.77
C VAL A 124 6.82 -3.15 -3.56
N LEU A 125 5.73 -2.71 -2.95
CA LEU A 125 4.96 -3.53 -2.01
C LEU A 125 3.79 -4.12 -2.79
N VAL A 126 3.64 -5.43 -2.72
CA VAL A 126 2.62 -6.17 -3.47
C VAL A 126 1.74 -6.91 -2.47
N THR A 127 0.44 -6.75 -2.58
CA THR A 127 -0.55 -7.47 -1.78
C THR A 127 -1.38 -8.35 -2.70
N TYR A 128 -1.31 -9.65 -2.49
CA TYR A 128 -2.14 -10.65 -3.16
C TYR A 128 -3.36 -10.94 -2.29
N LEU A 129 -4.56 -10.86 -2.86
CA LEU A 129 -5.82 -10.96 -2.15
C LEU A 129 -6.62 -12.16 -2.67
N GLY A 130 -6.84 -13.15 -1.83
CA GLY A 130 -7.64 -14.32 -2.19
C GLY A 130 -6.85 -15.49 -2.78
N LEU A 131 -5.59 -15.67 -2.36
CA LEU A 131 -4.80 -16.85 -2.73
C LEU A 131 -5.35 -18.11 -2.06
N LYS A 132 -5.35 -19.21 -2.77
CA LYS A 132 -5.52 -20.53 -2.16
C LYS A 132 -4.28 -20.84 -1.31
N HIS A 133 -4.50 -21.41 -0.11
CA HIS A 133 -3.42 -21.70 0.83
C HIS A 133 -2.26 -22.48 0.20
N GLY A 134 -1.03 -21.99 0.41
CA GLY A 134 0.21 -22.62 -0.05
C GLY A 134 0.46 -22.55 -1.57
N VAL A 135 -0.33 -21.80 -2.32
CA VAL A 135 -0.17 -21.67 -3.78
C VAL A 135 0.71 -20.47 -4.14
N ASN A 136 1.64 -20.69 -5.07
CA ASN A 136 2.41 -19.59 -5.65
C ASN A 136 1.47 -18.57 -6.32
N PRO A 137 1.55 -17.26 -5.99
CA PRO A 137 0.72 -16.24 -6.61
C PRO A 137 0.96 -16.10 -8.12
N ASP A 138 2.17 -16.34 -8.59
CA ASP A 138 2.59 -16.04 -9.96
C ASP A 138 2.44 -17.24 -10.88
N VAL A 139 1.96 -16.98 -12.09
CA VAL A 139 1.82 -17.97 -13.18
C VAL A 139 2.61 -17.43 -14.36
N PRO A 140 3.74 -18.06 -14.73
CA PRO A 140 4.47 -17.68 -15.92
C PRO A 140 3.60 -17.72 -17.18
N ALA A 141 3.79 -16.77 -18.07
CA ALA A 141 3.06 -16.68 -19.32
C ALA A 141 4.01 -16.52 -20.51
N ALA A 142 3.55 -16.92 -21.70
CA ALA A 142 4.29 -16.67 -22.92
C ALA A 142 4.30 -15.17 -23.25
N LYS A 143 5.37 -14.73 -23.88
CA LYS A 143 5.46 -13.37 -24.43
C LYS A 143 4.38 -13.20 -25.50
N PRO A 144 3.57 -12.13 -25.45
CA PRO A 144 2.61 -11.84 -26.51
C PRO A 144 3.31 -11.39 -27.79
N GLY A 145 2.68 -11.66 -28.93
CA GLY A 145 3.28 -11.38 -30.24
C GLY A 145 3.42 -9.89 -30.57
N ASN A 146 2.65 -9.04 -29.90
CA ASN A 146 2.64 -7.57 -30.06
C ASN A 146 3.74 -6.86 -29.26
N CYS A 147 4.47 -7.56 -28.39
CA CYS A 147 5.54 -6.96 -27.59
C CYS A 147 6.93 -7.44 -28.04
N PRO A 148 7.94 -6.54 -28.10
CA PRO A 148 9.29 -6.88 -28.59
C PRO A 148 10.13 -7.69 -27.60
N PHE A 149 9.76 -7.74 -26.30
CA PHE A 149 10.54 -8.37 -25.22
C PHE A 149 9.73 -9.30 -24.36
#